data_dc2f854c5e8f8d08b7c065c478d28848
#
_entry.id   dc2f854c5e8f8d08b7c065c478d28848
#
_cell.length_a   1.000
_cell.length_b   1.000
_cell.length_c   1.000
_cell.angle_alpha   90.00
_cell.angle_beta   90.00
_cell.angle_gamma   90.00
#
_symmetry.space_group_name_H-M   'P 1'
#
loop_
_entity.id
_entity.type
_entity.pdbx_description
1 polymer ?
#
loop_
_entity_poly.entity_id
_entity_poly.type
_entity_poly.pdbx_seq_one_letter_code
_entity_poly.pdbx_strand_id
1 'polypeptide(L)'
;MLPNKKFFSPGWYFQKARLRFAKALLDLGIPLKFTSQIDDFQIQFVTTSLLEYSLRAQKSYTRERVTMGWLRNFVGAGDVVYDIGANVGAYSLYAGKKLKSSTGRVYAFEPAFFNFSALCKNIEVNWLNDIVLPFPVAFTAVSGPDKLFLSSTISGSALHAVGKKESEGKSFAPRFTQGVLSS
;
A
#
# COMPACT_ATOMS: atom_id res chain seq x y z
N MET A 1 22.80 -21.18 -36.26
CA MET A 1 21.56 -20.82 -35.53
C MET A 1 21.75 -19.41 -35.00
N LEU A 2 21.07 -18.42 -35.55
CA LEU A 2 21.14 -17.03 -35.07
C LEU A 2 20.24 -16.90 -33.83
N PRO A 3 20.65 -16.17 -32.77
CA PRO A 3 19.85 -16.01 -31.57
C PRO A 3 18.59 -15.19 -31.88
N ASN A 4 17.44 -15.72 -31.44
CA ASN A 4 16.12 -15.12 -31.54
C ASN A 4 16.12 -13.67 -30.99
N LYS A 5 16.15 -12.67 -31.86
CA LYS A 5 15.91 -11.27 -31.50
C LYS A 5 14.45 -11.17 -31.07
N LYS A 6 14.19 -11.11 -29.76
CA LYS A 6 12.87 -10.75 -29.22
C LYS A 6 12.55 -9.32 -29.70
N PHE A 7 11.72 -9.22 -30.72
CA PHE A 7 11.12 -7.93 -31.12
C PHE A 7 10.16 -7.48 -30.02
N PHE A 8 10.58 -6.52 -29.24
CA PHE A 8 9.70 -5.88 -28.27
C PHE A 8 8.80 -4.86 -28.98
N SER A 9 7.49 -4.90 -28.68
CA SER A 9 6.53 -3.96 -29.26
C SER A 9 6.90 -2.50 -28.91
N PRO A 10 6.56 -1.51 -29.75
CA PRO A 10 6.76 -0.08 -29.42
C PRO A 10 6.23 0.30 -28.05
N GLY A 11 5.11 -0.26 -27.62
CA GLY A 11 4.54 -0.05 -26.28
C GLY A 11 5.46 -0.43 -25.13
N TRP A 12 6.32 -1.43 -25.31
CA TRP A 12 7.31 -1.83 -24.29
C TRP A 12 8.40 -0.75 -24.08
N TYR A 13 8.84 -0.11 -25.16
CA TYR A 13 9.82 1.00 -25.09
C TYR A 13 9.21 2.23 -24.40
N PHE A 14 7.96 2.59 -24.71
CA PHE A 14 7.25 3.67 -24.04
C PHE A 14 7.05 3.39 -22.55
N GLN A 15 6.71 2.17 -22.18
CA GLN A 15 6.54 1.80 -20.78
C GLN A 15 7.88 1.89 -20.02
N LYS A 16 8.98 1.42 -20.60
CA LYS A 16 10.32 1.58 -20.00
C LYS A 16 10.76 3.04 -19.86
N ALA A 17 10.51 3.86 -20.88
CA ALA A 17 10.83 5.28 -20.83
C ALA A 17 10.02 6.00 -19.72
N ARG A 18 8.73 5.72 -19.59
CA ARG A 18 7.89 6.25 -18.50
C ARG A 18 8.40 5.86 -17.13
N LEU A 19 8.79 4.59 -16.94
CA LEU A 19 9.36 4.13 -15.66
C LEU A 19 10.71 4.78 -15.34
N ARG A 20 11.57 4.99 -16.34
CA ARG A 20 12.84 5.70 -16.15
C ARG A 20 12.62 7.16 -15.76
N PHE A 21 11.69 7.83 -16.42
CA PHE A 21 11.33 9.21 -16.10
C PHE A 21 10.71 9.31 -14.69
N ALA A 22 9.77 8.43 -14.37
CA ALA A 22 9.20 8.35 -13.03
C ALA A 22 10.27 8.13 -11.96
N LYS A 23 11.22 7.20 -12.22
CA LYS A 23 12.35 6.99 -11.32
C LYS A 23 13.18 8.26 -11.12
N ALA A 24 13.53 8.95 -12.18
CA ALA A 24 14.33 10.18 -12.09
C ALA A 24 13.64 11.26 -11.25
N LEU A 25 12.32 11.44 -11.40
CA LEU A 25 11.56 12.38 -10.58
C LEU A 25 11.54 11.97 -9.11
N LEU A 26 11.32 10.68 -8.83
CA LEU A 26 11.32 10.15 -7.46
C LEU A 26 12.71 10.23 -6.81
N ASP A 27 13.78 9.99 -7.56
CA ASP A 27 15.16 10.14 -7.07
C ASP A 27 15.50 11.62 -6.73
N LEU A 28 14.81 12.58 -7.36
CA LEU A 28 14.87 14.01 -7.03
C LEU A 28 13.94 14.40 -5.87
N GLY A 29 13.25 13.44 -5.24
CA GLY A 29 12.30 13.70 -4.16
C GLY A 29 10.96 14.25 -4.62
N ILE A 30 10.66 14.23 -5.92
CA ILE A 30 9.40 14.74 -6.47
C ILE A 30 8.35 13.62 -6.39
N PRO A 31 7.29 13.77 -5.57
CA PRO A 31 6.23 12.78 -5.48
C PRO A 31 5.40 12.74 -6.77
N LEU A 32 5.00 11.54 -7.17
CA LEU A 32 4.18 11.33 -8.35
C LEU A 32 2.72 11.04 -7.96
N LYS A 33 1.79 11.70 -8.64
CA LYS A 33 0.37 11.33 -8.59
C LYS A 33 0.03 10.45 -9.78
N PHE A 34 -0.69 9.37 -9.52
CA PHE A 34 -1.28 8.57 -10.58
C PHE A 34 -2.63 8.00 -10.15
N THR A 35 -3.45 7.64 -11.13
CA THR A 35 -4.78 7.09 -10.92
C THR A 35 -4.81 5.67 -11.45
N SER A 36 -5.30 4.75 -10.63
CA SER A 36 -5.64 3.38 -11.03
C SER A 36 -7.15 3.28 -11.23
N GLN A 37 -7.58 2.76 -12.38
CA GLN A 37 -8.97 2.39 -12.59
C GLN A 37 -9.17 0.95 -12.10
N ILE A 38 -9.98 0.77 -11.07
CA ILE A 38 -10.28 -0.53 -10.47
C ILE A 38 -11.79 -0.68 -10.43
N ASP A 39 -12.32 -1.59 -11.22
CA ASP A 39 -13.74 -1.72 -11.44
C ASP A 39 -14.34 -0.33 -11.81
N ASP A 40 -15.39 0.13 -11.13
CA ASP A 40 -16.02 1.43 -11.38
C ASP A 40 -15.32 2.60 -10.65
N PHE A 41 -14.23 2.34 -9.91
CA PHE A 41 -13.60 3.35 -9.07
C PHE A 41 -12.28 3.86 -9.65
N GLN A 42 -12.11 5.18 -9.62
CA GLN A 42 -10.82 5.83 -9.78
C GLN A 42 -10.17 6.00 -8.41
N ILE A 43 -9.01 5.34 -8.21
CA ILE A 43 -8.24 5.42 -6.98
C ILE A 43 -6.93 6.15 -7.27
N GLN A 44 -6.72 7.26 -6.58
CA GLN A 44 -5.53 8.08 -6.70
C GLN A 44 -4.48 7.66 -5.67
N PHE A 45 -3.21 7.69 -6.09
CA PHE A 45 -2.06 7.48 -5.23
C PHE A 45 -1.07 8.62 -5.38
N VAL A 46 -0.49 9.05 -4.26
CA VAL A 46 0.69 9.89 -4.21
C VAL A 46 1.85 9.02 -3.80
N THR A 47 2.80 8.78 -4.70
CA THR A 47 3.91 7.87 -4.46
C THR A 47 5.22 8.61 -4.34
N THR A 48 6.06 8.15 -3.43
CA THR A 48 7.41 8.64 -3.21
C THR A 48 8.47 7.60 -3.57
N SER A 49 8.03 6.41 -4.01
CA SER A 49 8.92 5.31 -4.39
C SER A 49 8.39 4.52 -5.59
N LEU A 50 9.32 3.91 -6.35
CA LEU A 50 8.95 2.97 -7.41
C LEU A 50 8.24 1.72 -6.87
N LEU A 51 8.50 1.35 -5.62
CA LEU A 51 7.86 0.22 -4.96
C LEU A 51 6.36 0.48 -4.77
N GLU A 52 6.00 1.65 -4.24
CA GLU A 52 4.59 2.08 -4.15
C GLU A 52 3.94 2.10 -5.52
N TYR A 53 4.58 2.75 -6.49
CA TYR A 53 4.05 2.86 -7.84
C TYR A 53 3.80 1.49 -8.49
N SER A 54 4.79 0.62 -8.51
CA SER A 54 4.72 -0.62 -9.28
C SER A 54 4.00 -1.76 -8.57
N LEU A 55 4.17 -1.90 -7.25
CA LEU A 55 3.60 -3.02 -6.51
C LEU A 55 2.28 -2.67 -5.84
N ARG A 56 2.21 -1.54 -5.13
CA ARG A 56 1.06 -1.25 -4.28
C ARG A 56 -0.10 -0.68 -5.07
N ALA A 57 0.17 0.28 -5.92
CA ALA A 57 -0.88 0.96 -6.63
C ALA A 57 -1.32 0.26 -7.92
N GLN A 58 -0.46 -0.49 -8.59
CA GLN A 58 -0.83 -1.20 -9.82
C GLN A 58 -1.12 -2.68 -9.58
N LYS A 59 -0.26 -3.37 -8.83
CA LYS A 59 -0.31 -4.84 -8.75
C LYS A 59 -1.11 -5.38 -7.59
N SER A 60 -1.36 -4.63 -6.50
CA SER A 60 -2.13 -5.13 -5.36
C SER A 60 -3.49 -5.67 -5.79
N TYR A 61 -4.20 -4.94 -6.62
CA TYR A 61 -5.54 -5.29 -7.07
C TYR A 61 -5.61 -6.51 -8.02
N THR A 62 -4.51 -6.85 -8.68
CA THR A 62 -4.44 -7.98 -9.61
C THR A 62 -3.78 -9.22 -9.02
N ARG A 63 -2.89 -9.05 -8.05
CA ARG A 63 -2.17 -10.15 -7.41
C ARG A 63 -3.01 -10.84 -6.34
N GLU A 64 -3.67 -10.06 -5.49
CA GLU A 64 -4.45 -10.56 -4.36
C GLU A 64 -5.91 -10.80 -4.77
N ARG A 65 -6.11 -11.77 -5.65
CA ARG A 65 -7.44 -12.07 -6.22
C ARG A 65 -8.46 -12.45 -5.17
N VAL A 66 -8.04 -13.15 -4.11
CA VAL A 66 -8.91 -13.58 -3.00
C VAL A 66 -9.40 -12.37 -2.23
N THR A 67 -8.49 -11.50 -1.79
CA THR A 67 -8.81 -10.26 -1.06
C THR A 67 -9.72 -9.36 -1.89
N MET A 68 -9.41 -9.16 -3.17
CA MET A 68 -10.23 -8.34 -4.04
C MET A 68 -11.61 -8.97 -4.32
N GLY A 69 -11.67 -10.30 -4.46
CA GLY A 69 -12.93 -11.02 -4.58
C GLY A 69 -13.81 -10.85 -3.34
N TRP A 70 -13.20 -10.92 -2.15
CA TRP A 70 -13.89 -10.69 -0.90
C TRP A 70 -14.41 -9.25 -0.80
N LEU A 71 -13.57 -8.24 -1.07
CA LEU A 71 -13.98 -6.83 -1.06
C LEU A 71 -15.14 -6.54 -2.04
N ARG A 72 -15.11 -7.16 -3.23
CA ARG A 72 -16.17 -6.97 -4.24
C ARG A 72 -17.51 -7.55 -3.80
N ASN A 73 -17.48 -8.74 -3.23
CA ASN A 73 -18.69 -9.54 -3.03
C ASN A 73 -19.30 -9.37 -1.64
N PHE A 74 -18.52 -9.03 -0.63
CA PHE A 74 -18.98 -9.03 0.76
C PHE A 74 -19.00 -7.65 1.42
N VAL A 75 -18.25 -6.67 0.92
CA VAL A 75 -18.31 -5.30 1.46
C VAL A 75 -19.48 -4.56 0.82
N GLY A 76 -20.41 -4.07 1.65
CA GLY A 76 -21.62 -3.35 1.25
C GLY A 76 -21.95 -2.17 2.15
N ALA A 77 -23.06 -1.52 1.85
CA ALA A 77 -23.51 -0.33 2.57
C ALA A 77 -23.68 -0.61 4.09
N GLY A 78 -23.08 0.24 4.91
CA GLY A 78 -23.16 0.14 6.38
C GLY A 78 -22.11 -0.76 7.02
N ASP A 79 -21.32 -1.50 6.26
CA ASP A 79 -20.30 -2.40 6.82
C ASP A 79 -19.14 -1.65 7.48
N VAL A 80 -18.53 -2.33 8.44
CA VAL A 80 -17.27 -1.94 9.06
C VAL A 80 -16.18 -2.88 8.60
N VAL A 81 -15.15 -2.32 7.97
CA VAL A 81 -13.99 -3.05 7.45
C VAL A 81 -12.75 -2.76 8.28
N TYR A 82 -12.07 -3.81 8.74
CA TYR A 82 -10.76 -3.71 9.41
C TYR A 82 -9.68 -4.16 8.44
N ASP A 83 -8.81 -3.24 8.02
CA ASP A 83 -7.65 -3.51 7.16
C ASP A 83 -6.38 -3.52 8.01
N ILE A 84 -5.93 -4.71 8.42
CA ILE A 84 -4.79 -4.90 9.30
C ILE A 84 -3.53 -5.08 8.46
N GLY A 85 -2.57 -4.17 8.60
CA GLY A 85 -1.41 -4.09 7.73
C GLY A 85 -1.72 -3.36 6.43
N ALA A 86 -2.47 -2.26 6.52
CA ALA A 86 -2.98 -1.50 5.38
C ALA A 86 -1.90 -0.99 4.41
N ASN A 87 -0.65 -0.94 4.84
CA ASN A 87 0.48 -0.43 4.05
C ASN A 87 0.18 0.98 3.52
N VAL A 88 0.20 1.22 2.24
CA VAL A 88 -0.15 2.51 1.62
C VAL A 88 -1.65 2.65 1.29
N GLY A 89 -2.48 1.69 1.72
CA GLY A 89 -3.93 1.77 1.71
C GLY A 89 -4.63 1.20 0.49
N ALA A 90 -4.02 0.34 -0.31
CA ALA A 90 -4.65 -0.15 -1.54
C ALA A 90 -6.07 -0.72 -1.30
N TYR A 91 -6.23 -1.60 -0.32
CA TYR A 91 -7.51 -2.24 -0.02
C TYR A 91 -8.44 -1.32 0.77
N SER A 92 -7.89 -0.55 1.72
CA SER A 92 -8.64 0.48 2.46
C SER A 92 -9.29 1.50 1.53
N LEU A 93 -8.57 1.97 0.51
CA LEU A 93 -9.08 2.94 -0.47
C LEU A 93 -10.18 2.34 -1.33
N TYR A 94 -10.01 1.08 -1.79
CA TYR A 94 -11.05 0.40 -2.54
C TYR A 94 -12.33 0.20 -1.71
N ALA A 95 -12.20 -0.30 -0.48
CA ALA A 95 -13.32 -0.44 0.46
C ALA A 95 -13.98 0.92 0.74
N GLY A 96 -13.18 1.96 0.98
CA GLY A 96 -13.66 3.32 1.20
C GLY A 96 -14.45 3.89 0.02
N LYS A 97 -14.03 3.62 -1.22
CA LYS A 97 -14.80 4.00 -2.43
C LYS A 97 -16.14 3.29 -2.50
N LYS A 98 -16.20 2.00 -2.15
CA LYS A 98 -17.47 1.25 -2.09
C LYS A 98 -18.42 1.81 -1.03
N LEU A 99 -17.89 2.26 0.11
CA LEU A 99 -18.69 2.73 1.25
C LEU A 99 -19.01 4.23 1.19
N LYS A 100 -18.52 4.98 0.19
CA LYS A 100 -18.56 6.45 0.16
C LYS A 100 -19.97 7.07 0.25
N SER A 101 -21.00 6.36 -0.12
CA SER A 101 -22.38 6.84 -0.05
C SER A 101 -23.20 6.11 1.02
N SER A 102 -22.54 5.61 2.07
CA SER A 102 -23.17 4.82 3.13
C SER A 102 -22.67 5.24 4.52
N THR A 103 -23.23 4.62 5.56
CA THR A 103 -22.78 4.78 6.95
C THR A 103 -21.56 3.91 7.30
N GLY A 104 -21.11 3.07 6.38
CA GLY A 104 -19.98 2.18 6.57
C GLY A 104 -18.64 2.90 6.82
N ARG A 105 -17.69 2.19 7.41
CA ARG A 105 -16.37 2.72 7.78
C ARG A 105 -15.28 1.70 7.49
N VAL A 106 -14.07 2.21 7.25
CA VAL A 106 -12.85 1.41 7.17
C VAL A 106 -11.90 1.87 8.27
N TYR A 107 -11.44 0.94 9.09
CA TYR A 107 -10.38 1.16 10.07
C TYR A 107 -9.10 0.54 9.51
N ALA A 108 -8.15 1.39 9.13
CA ALA A 108 -6.91 1.00 8.46
C ALA A 108 -5.73 1.07 9.44
N PHE A 109 -5.11 -0.07 9.74
CA PHE A 109 -4.03 -0.18 10.73
C PHE A 109 -2.70 -0.41 10.02
N GLU A 110 -1.77 0.52 10.19
CA GLU A 110 -0.42 0.41 9.61
C GLU A 110 0.61 0.97 10.60
N PRO A 111 1.41 0.12 11.24
CA PRO A 111 2.34 0.56 12.27
C PRO A 111 3.61 1.25 11.72
N ALA A 112 4.03 0.95 10.49
CA ALA A 112 5.25 1.51 9.94
C ALA A 112 5.05 2.96 9.49
N PHE A 113 5.78 3.91 10.12
CA PHE A 113 5.61 5.34 9.91
C PHE A 113 5.62 5.77 8.44
N PHE A 114 6.54 5.24 7.64
CA PHE A 114 6.67 5.61 6.22
C PHE A 114 5.45 5.16 5.39
N ASN A 115 4.92 3.97 5.67
CA ASN A 115 3.71 3.46 5.06
C ASN A 115 2.47 4.21 5.55
N PHE A 116 2.38 4.45 6.87
CA PHE A 116 1.28 5.18 7.48
C PHE A 116 1.15 6.61 6.93
N SER A 117 2.27 7.31 6.77
CA SER A 117 2.28 8.64 6.15
C SER A 117 1.73 8.61 4.72
N ALA A 118 2.13 7.61 3.92
CA ALA A 118 1.61 7.42 2.57
C ALA A 118 0.11 7.04 2.57
N LEU A 119 -0.32 6.17 3.50
CA LEU A 119 -1.73 5.82 3.71
C LEU A 119 -2.58 7.08 3.96
N CYS A 120 -2.18 7.93 4.91
CA CYS A 120 -2.89 9.17 5.22
C CYS A 120 -2.99 10.08 3.98
N LYS A 121 -1.89 10.24 3.24
CA LYS A 121 -1.87 11.05 2.02
C LYS A 121 -2.78 10.48 0.93
N ASN A 122 -2.81 9.17 0.78
CA ASN A 122 -3.67 8.51 -0.20
C ASN A 122 -5.15 8.60 0.19
N ILE A 123 -5.50 8.54 1.48
CA ILE A 123 -6.86 8.79 1.97
C ILE A 123 -7.30 10.22 1.61
N GLU A 124 -6.46 11.22 1.90
CA GLU A 124 -6.71 12.63 1.62
C GLU A 124 -7.02 12.89 0.14
N VAL A 125 -6.15 12.44 -0.77
CA VAL A 125 -6.31 12.73 -2.21
C VAL A 125 -7.50 12.00 -2.85
N ASN A 126 -8.04 10.98 -2.18
CA ASN A 126 -9.25 10.28 -2.59
C ASN A 126 -10.54 10.83 -1.97
N TRP A 127 -10.44 11.84 -1.10
CA TRP A 127 -11.58 12.42 -0.36
C TRP A 127 -12.33 11.37 0.47
N LEU A 128 -11.58 10.57 1.24
CA LEU A 128 -12.09 9.45 2.05
C LEU A 128 -11.88 9.66 3.56
N ASN A 129 -11.55 10.87 4.01
CA ASN A 129 -11.20 11.18 5.41
C ASN A 129 -12.32 10.83 6.41
N ASP A 130 -13.60 10.94 5.99
CA ASP A 130 -14.76 10.64 6.83
C ASP A 130 -15.15 9.16 6.82
N ILE A 131 -14.48 8.34 6.00
CA ILE A 131 -14.83 6.93 5.76
C ILE A 131 -13.70 6.00 6.17
N VAL A 132 -12.46 6.35 5.82
CA VAL A 132 -11.27 5.57 6.12
C VAL A 132 -10.50 6.25 7.25
N LEU A 133 -10.45 5.60 8.40
CA LEU A 133 -9.76 6.09 9.58
C LEU A 133 -8.43 5.33 9.75
N PRO A 134 -7.28 5.99 9.56
CA PRO A 134 -5.97 5.35 9.71
C PRO A 134 -5.51 5.33 11.17
N PHE A 135 -4.89 4.23 11.59
CA PHE A 135 -4.33 4.04 12.94
C PHE A 135 -2.88 3.54 12.87
N PRO A 136 -1.91 4.23 13.52
CA PRO A 136 -0.51 3.81 13.57
C PRO A 136 -0.27 2.76 14.66
N VAL A 137 -1.02 1.66 14.62
CA VAL A 137 -1.03 0.61 15.65
C VAL A 137 -0.65 -0.74 15.04
N ALA A 138 0.13 -1.51 15.78
CA ALA A 138 0.42 -2.91 15.48
C ALA A 138 -0.49 -3.83 16.31
N PHE A 139 -0.91 -4.94 15.74
CA PHE A 139 -1.62 -5.99 16.48
C PHE A 139 -0.64 -7.06 16.93
N THR A 140 -0.56 -7.30 18.23
CA THR A 140 0.29 -8.30 18.86
C THR A 140 -0.44 -9.00 20.02
N ALA A 141 0.15 -10.05 20.57
CA ALA A 141 -0.43 -10.77 21.69
C ALA A 141 -0.39 -10.00 23.03
N VAL A 142 0.41 -8.94 23.10
CA VAL A 142 0.59 -8.14 24.33
C VAL A 142 0.47 -6.67 23.97
N SER A 143 -0.42 -5.96 24.66
CA SER A 143 -0.62 -4.53 24.44
C SER A 143 0.44 -3.70 25.15
N GLY A 144 0.83 -2.59 24.54
CA GLY A 144 1.75 -1.62 25.11
C GLY A 144 2.81 -1.10 24.14
N PRO A 145 3.78 -0.32 24.66
CA PRO A 145 4.92 0.13 23.86
C PRO A 145 5.82 -1.04 23.43
N ASP A 146 6.18 -1.09 22.17
CA ASP A 146 7.05 -2.14 21.60
C ASP A 146 7.97 -1.55 20.51
N LYS A 147 8.83 -2.40 19.95
CA LYS A 147 9.76 -2.06 18.86
C LYS A 147 9.32 -2.68 17.55
N LEU A 148 9.10 -1.84 16.56
CA LEU A 148 8.90 -2.28 15.18
C LEU A 148 10.24 -2.25 14.44
N PHE A 149 10.68 -3.40 13.97
CA PHE A 149 11.88 -3.56 13.15
C PHE A 149 11.51 -3.44 11.68
N LEU A 150 12.02 -2.41 11.03
CA LEU A 150 11.75 -2.14 9.61
C LEU A 150 12.84 -2.74 8.74
N SER A 151 12.46 -3.62 7.82
CA SER A 151 13.36 -4.15 6.79
C SER A 151 13.81 -3.08 5.79
N SER A 152 13.00 -2.03 5.62
CA SER A 152 13.25 -0.90 4.73
C SER A 152 12.51 0.35 5.23
N THR A 153 13.06 1.52 4.94
CA THR A 153 12.42 2.83 5.16
C THR A 153 11.73 3.37 3.90
N ILE A 154 11.73 2.59 2.83
CA ILE A 154 11.04 2.95 1.59
C ILE A 154 9.55 2.69 1.77
N SER A 155 8.73 3.70 1.52
CA SER A 155 7.27 3.58 1.57
C SER A 155 6.75 2.52 0.59
N GLY A 156 5.75 1.76 1.02
CA GLY A 156 5.27 0.57 0.31
C GLY A 156 6.02 -0.72 0.62
N SER A 157 7.09 -0.67 1.44
CA SER A 157 7.79 -1.86 1.89
C SER A 157 6.92 -2.73 2.81
N ALA A 158 7.25 -4.00 2.89
CA ALA A 158 6.62 -4.98 3.76
C ALA A 158 7.69 -5.77 4.54
N LEU A 159 7.27 -6.85 5.21
CA LEU A 159 8.15 -7.73 5.99
C LEU A 159 8.80 -7.00 7.17
N HIS A 160 8.05 -6.08 7.78
CA HIS A 160 8.39 -5.48 9.07
C HIS A 160 7.94 -6.41 10.20
N ALA A 161 8.57 -6.34 11.37
CA ALA A 161 8.22 -7.22 12.47
C ALA A 161 8.24 -6.49 13.82
N VAL A 162 7.28 -6.79 14.68
CA VAL A 162 7.19 -6.27 16.04
C VAL A 162 7.88 -7.23 16.99
N GLY A 163 8.63 -6.70 17.95
CA GLY A 163 9.28 -7.45 19.03
C GLY A 163 10.46 -8.33 18.62
N LYS A 164 10.51 -8.83 17.39
CA LYS A 164 11.59 -9.69 16.88
C LYS A 164 12.06 -9.29 15.49
N LYS A 165 13.32 -9.64 15.15
CA LYS A 165 13.93 -9.35 13.85
C LYS A 165 13.67 -10.49 12.84
N GLU A 166 12.42 -10.94 12.76
CA GLU A 166 12.00 -12.07 11.94
C GLU A 166 10.63 -11.80 11.33
N SER A 167 10.47 -12.04 10.06
CA SER A 167 9.19 -11.96 9.34
C SER A 167 9.04 -13.17 8.43
N GLU A 168 7.86 -13.79 8.44
CA GLU A 168 7.55 -15.02 7.67
C GLU A 168 8.58 -16.15 7.84
N GLY A 169 9.07 -16.34 9.08
CA GLY A 169 10.06 -17.37 9.41
C GLY A 169 11.49 -17.07 8.93
N LYS A 170 11.78 -15.86 8.47
CA LYS A 170 13.11 -15.44 8.02
C LYS A 170 13.63 -14.27 8.84
N SER A 171 14.82 -14.44 9.41
CA SER A 171 15.53 -13.37 10.10
C SER A 171 16.02 -12.32 9.11
N PHE A 172 16.03 -11.05 9.52
CA PHE A 172 16.56 -9.95 8.73
C PHE A 172 17.35 -8.95 9.61
N ALA A 173 18.29 -8.21 8.99
CA ALA A 173 18.93 -7.07 9.61
C ALA A 173 18.02 -5.83 9.45
N PRO A 174 17.52 -5.23 10.54
CA PRO A 174 16.68 -4.05 10.43
C PRO A 174 17.43 -2.87 9.83
N ARG A 175 16.81 -2.19 8.88
CA ARG A 175 17.30 -0.90 8.37
C ARG A 175 17.04 0.22 9.37
N PHE A 176 15.95 0.12 10.12
CA PHE A 176 15.52 1.09 11.11
C PHE A 176 14.71 0.41 12.22
N THR A 177 14.74 0.99 13.43
CA THR A 177 13.89 0.54 14.54
C THR A 177 13.03 1.72 14.98
N GLN A 178 11.72 1.49 15.01
CA GLN A 178 10.71 2.47 15.37
C GLN A 178 10.02 2.03 16.66
N GLY A 179 9.70 2.97 17.55
CA GLY A 179 8.74 2.72 18.65
C GLY A 179 7.32 2.62 18.07
N VAL A 180 6.53 1.68 18.57
CA VAL A 180 5.14 1.46 18.17
C VAL A 180 4.27 1.15 19.36
N LEU A 181 2.98 1.51 19.29
CA LEU A 181 1.98 0.99 20.20
C LEU A 181 1.38 -0.28 19.60
N SER A 182 1.31 -1.31 20.43
CA SER A 182 0.65 -2.56 20.09
C SER A 182 -0.63 -2.76 20.90
N SER A 183 -1.59 -3.43 20.32
CA SER A 183 -2.88 -3.76 20.91
C SER A 183 -3.27 -5.20 20.59
#